data_348da4d121ef1b4dffb97fb5977b731f
#
_entry.id   348da4d121ef1b4dffb97fb5977b731f
#
_cell.length_a   1.000
_cell.length_b   1.000
_cell.length_c   1.000
_cell.angle_alpha   90.00
_cell.angle_beta   90.00
_cell.angle_gamma   90.00
#
_symmetry.space_group_name_H-M   'P 1'
#
loop_
_entity.id
_entity.type
_entity.pdbx_description
1 polymer ?
#
loop_
_entity_poly.entity_id
_entity_poly.type
_entity_poly.pdbx_seq_one_letter_code
_entity_poly.pdbx_strand_id
1 'polypeptide(L)'
;MREFCGKQVDYVIVHNPARAPKTRMFAGSELEKELLDQGAVTITVPVLSEFVKLRLAKLEADQQRGIPFNEAVGNDALGLDIMARGVLQDWLATMFNQYDRIAAKLLPVVEAATIKPKIIPPIGEPLFAKRGAKVNLAE
;
A
#
# COMPACT_ATOMS: atom_id res chain seq x y z
N MET A 1 -18.38 -14.35 17.03
CA MET A 1 -18.01 -14.21 15.61
C MET A 1 -17.03 -15.29 15.13
N ARG A 2 -16.06 -15.71 15.92
CA ARG A 2 -15.14 -16.81 15.55
C ARG A 2 -15.84 -18.15 15.25
N GLU A 3 -16.95 -18.42 15.91
CA GLU A 3 -17.69 -19.69 15.72
C GLU A 3 -18.48 -19.76 14.40
N PHE A 4 -18.78 -18.62 13.78
CA PHE A 4 -19.62 -18.57 12.57
C PHE A 4 -18.89 -18.98 11.29
N CYS A 5 -17.57 -18.88 11.23
CA CYS A 5 -16.82 -19.12 10.00
C CYS A 5 -16.05 -20.44 9.96
N GLY A 6 -16.01 -21.21 11.05
CA GLY A 6 -15.23 -22.47 11.12
C GLY A 6 -13.73 -22.31 10.84
N LYS A 7 -13.25 -21.05 10.66
CA LYS A 7 -11.85 -20.69 10.42
C LYS A 7 -11.42 -19.65 11.44
N GLN A 8 -10.15 -19.70 11.81
CA GLN A 8 -9.54 -18.68 12.63
C GLN A 8 -9.56 -17.36 11.84
N VAL A 9 -10.17 -16.34 12.42
CA VAL A 9 -10.21 -14.99 11.84
C VAL A 9 -9.20 -14.13 12.58
N ASP A 10 -8.32 -13.51 11.85
CA ASP A 10 -7.39 -12.54 12.39
C ASP A 10 -7.97 -11.13 12.25
N TYR A 11 -7.75 -10.29 13.25
CA TYR A 11 -8.29 -8.94 13.29
C TYR A 11 -7.16 -7.91 13.19
N VAL A 12 -7.42 -6.87 12.43
CA VAL A 12 -6.58 -5.67 12.38
C VAL A 12 -7.41 -4.49 12.84
N ILE A 13 -6.96 -3.83 13.89
CA ILE A 13 -7.57 -2.60 14.41
C ILE A 13 -6.89 -1.42 13.72
N VAL A 14 -7.64 -0.64 12.98
CA VAL A 14 -7.14 0.54 12.27
C VAL A 14 -7.61 1.82 12.96
N HIS A 15 -6.69 2.54 13.58
CA HIS A 15 -6.95 3.87 14.09
C HIS A 15 -6.72 4.92 13.00
N ASN A 16 -7.77 5.66 12.65
CA ASN A 16 -7.70 6.75 11.68
C ASN A 16 -8.03 8.10 12.36
N PRO A 17 -7.05 8.79 12.94
CA PRO A 17 -7.28 10.04 13.66
C PRO A 17 -7.74 11.19 12.75
N ALA A 18 -7.50 11.12 11.45
CA ALA A 18 -7.99 12.12 10.50
C ALA A 18 -9.51 12.11 10.37
N ARG A 19 -10.14 10.91 10.50
CA ARG A 19 -11.60 10.73 10.42
C ARG A 19 -12.28 10.82 11.76
N ALA A 20 -11.62 10.37 12.81
CA ALA A 20 -12.15 10.32 14.16
C ALA A 20 -11.09 10.77 15.18
N PRO A 21 -10.83 12.07 15.30
CA PRO A 21 -9.82 12.60 16.23
C PRO A 21 -10.14 12.27 17.70
N LYS A 22 -11.40 11.94 17.99
CA LYS A 22 -11.85 11.48 19.33
C LYS A 22 -12.32 10.02 19.23
N THR A 23 -11.39 9.09 19.08
CA THR A 23 -11.69 7.65 19.09
C THR A 23 -12.03 7.10 20.48
N ARG A 24 -12.38 7.95 21.43
CA ARG A 24 -12.62 7.61 22.84
C ARG A 24 -13.68 6.56 23.07
N MET A 25 -14.61 6.37 22.12
CA MET A 25 -15.65 5.35 22.27
C MET A 25 -15.14 3.94 22.03
N PHE A 26 -14.13 3.76 21.21
CA PHE A 26 -13.51 2.46 20.93
C PHE A 26 -12.21 2.27 21.70
N ALA A 27 -11.32 3.28 21.68
CA ALA A 27 -10.05 3.23 22.38
C ALA A 27 -10.23 3.07 23.89
N GLY A 28 -9.73 1.99 24.45
CA GLY A 28 -9.89 1.60 25.85
C GLY A 28 -11.21 0.89 26.17
N SER A 29 -12.07 0.61 25.17
CA SER A 29 -13.31 -0.17 25.35
C SER A 29 -13.01 -1.65 25.67
N GLU A 30 -14.00 -2.32 26.25
CA GLU A 30 -13.90 -3.77 26.48
C GLU A 30 -13.73 -4.55 25.16
N LEU A 31 -14.39 -4.09 24.09
CA LEU A 31 -14.25 -4.68 22.77
C LEU A 31 -12.83 -4.59 22.24
N GLU A 32 -12.17 -3.45 22.39
CA GLU A 32 -10.76 -3.31 21.97
C GLU A 32 -9.87 -4.26 22.76
N LYS A 33 -10.07 -4.35 24.08
CA LYS A 33 -9.30 -5.28 24.93
C LYS A 33 -9.52 -6.72 24.52
N GLU A 34 -10.76 -7.12 24.28
CA GLU A 34 -11.09 -8.47 23.82
C GLU A 34 -10.42 -8.80 22.48
N LEU A 35 -10.43 -7.88 21.52
CA LEU A 35 -9.76 -8.09 20.24
C LEU A 35 -8.24 -8.20 20.39
N LEU A 36 -7.63 -7.38 21.24
CA LEU A 36 -6.20 -7.45 21.53
C LEU A 36 -5.82 -8.76 22.23
N ASP A 37 -6.63 -9.22 23.18
CA ASP A 37 -6.43 -10.50 23.86
C ASP A 37 -6.56 -11.69 22.87
N GLN A 38 -7.37 -11.52 21.82
CA GLN A 38 -7.47 -12.47 20.71
C GLN A 38 -6.33 -12.37 19.70
N GLY A 39 -5.36 -11.50 19.91
CA GLY A 39 -4.18 -11.34 19.07
C GLY A 39 -4.36 -10.36 17.92
N ALA A 40 -5.33 -9.45 17.99
CA ALA A 40 -5.47 -8.39 16.99
C ALA A 40 -4.19 -7.54 16.87
N VAL A 41 -3.92 -7.09 15.66
CA VAL A 41 -2.82 -6.16 15.37
C VAL A 41 -3.39 -4.76 15.26
N THR A 42 -2.79 -3.80 15.94
CA THR A 42 -3.19 -2.39 15.85
C THR A 42 -2.25 -1.63 14.92
N ILE A 43 -2.83 -0.86 14.02
CA ILE A 43 -2.11 0.13 13.21
C ILE A 43 -2.76 1.50 13.34
N THR A 44 -1.97 2.53 13.16
CA THR A 44 -2.46 3.91 13.16
C THR A 44 -2.14 4.56 11.83
N VAL A 45 -3.15 5.04 11.14
CA VAL A 45 -2.96 5.79 9.90
C VAL A 45 -2.43 7.18 10.27
N PRO A 46 -1.20 7.53 9.84
CA PRO A 46 -0.67 8.85 10.11
C PRO A 46 -1.50 9.92 9.39
N VAL A 47 -1.68 11.07 10.03
CA VAL A 47 -2.43 12.18 9.43
C VAL A 47 -1.56 12.83 8.34
N LEU A 48 -2.06 12.84 7.11
CA LEU A 48 -1.43 13.59 6.03
C LEU A 48 -1.65 15.08 6.25
N SER A 49 -0.58 15.88 6.16
CA SER A 49 -0.66 17.31 6.40
C SER A 49 -1.59 18.02 5.40
N GLU A 50 -2.31 19.05 5.85
CA GLU A 50 -3.19 19.85 4.98
C GLU A 50 -2.42 20.49 3.81
N PHE A 51 -1.19 20.89 4.05
CA PHE A 51 -0.32 21.43 3.01
C PHE A 51 -0.17 20.43 1.83
N VAL A 52 0.12 19.18 2.12
CA VAL A 52 0.27 18.12 1.10
C VAL A 52 -1.06 17.86 0.40
N LYS A 53 -2.16 17.77 1.16
CA LYS A 53 -3.49 17.56 0.59
C LYS A 53 -3.87 18.66 -0.41
N LEU A 54 -3.62 19.91 -0.06
CA LEU A 54 -3.89 21.06 -0.95
C LEU A 54 -3.03 21.02 -2.21
N ARG A 55 -1.75 20.64 -2.09
CA ARG A 55 -0.86 20.50 -3.24
C ARG A 55 -1.28 19.37 -4.17
N LEU A 56 -1.68 18.24 -3.61
CA LEU A 56 -2.21 17.12 -4.39
C LEU A 56 -3.52 17.49 -5.09
N ALA A 57 -4.45 18.10 -4.38
CA ALA A 57 -5.72 18.55 -4.95
C ALA A 57 -5.53 19.51 -6.12
N LYS A 58 -4.59 20.44 -6.00
CA LYS A 58 -4.22 21.33 -7.11
C LYS A 58 -3.65 20.56 -8.28
N LEU A 59 -2.74 19.64 -8.03
CA LEU A 59 -2.12 18.81 -9.05
C LEU A 59 -3.17 17.97 -9.79
N GLU A 60 -4.12 17.35 -9.07
CA GLU A 60 -5.22 16.58 -9.65
C GLU A 60 -6.14 17.46 -10.50
N ALA A 61 -6.42 18.69 -10.05
CA ALA A 61 -7.21 19.64 -10.82
C ALA A 61 -6.49 20.05 -12.12
N ASP A 62 -5.19 20.34 -12.06
CA ASP A 62 -4.37 20.71 -13.21
C ASP A 62 -4.27 19.55 -14.23
N GLN A 63 -4.20 18.32 -13.74
CA GLN A 63 -4.12 17.11 -14.59
C GLN A 63 -5.50 16.56 -14.99
N GLN A 64 -6.58 17.09 -14.43
CA GLN A 64 -7.96 16.64 -14.64
C GLN A 64 -8.18 15.14 -14.40
N ARG A 65 -7.41 14.57 -13.47
CA ARG A 65 -7.49 13.16 -13.06
C ARG A 65 -7.00 12.94 -11.64
N GLY A 66 -7.42 11.85 -11.03
CA GLY A 66 -6.83 11.38 -9.78
C GLY A 66 -5.36 10.96 -9.99
N ILE A 67 -4.50 11.30 -9.06
CA ILE A 67 -3.08 10.97 -9.10
C ILE A 67 -2.75 10.02 -7.95
N PRO A 68 -2.33 8.78 -8.24
CA PRO A 68 -1.86 7.87 -7.22
C PRO A 68 -0.65 8.45 -6.47
N PHE A 69 -0.54 8.18 -5.18
CA PHE A 69 0.53 8.72 -4.34
C PHE A 69 1.94 8.30 -4.81
N ASN A 70 2.09 7.06 -5.27
CA ASN A 70 3.35 6.58 -5.82
C ASN A 70 3.74 7.34 -7.10
N GLU A 71 2.78 7.71 -7.93
CA GLU A 71 3.03 8.53 -9.11
C GLU A 71 3.38 9.98 -8.72
N ALA A 72 2.65 10.54 -7.76
CA ALA A 72 2.91 11.90 -7.26
C ALA A 72 4.35 12.04 -6.70
N VAL A 73 4.85 10.99 -6.05
CA VAL A 73 6.19 10.94 -5.47
C VAL A 73 7.25 10.62 -6.53
N GLY A 74 6.99 9.68 -7.43
CA GLY A 74 7.96 9.13 -8.35
C GLY A 74 8.09 9.86 -9.69
N ASN A 75 7.13 10.70 -10.05
CA ASN A 75 7.11 11.37 -11.34
C ASN A 75 7.41 12.87 -11.19
N ASP A 76 8.65 13.24 -11.45
CA ASP A 76 9.10 14.63 -11.39
C ASP A 76 8.38 15.56 -12.38
N ALA A 77 7.91 15.02 -13.50
CA ALA A 77 7.21 15.78 -14.54
C ALA A 77 5.85 16.31 -14.06
N LEU A 78 5.26 15.72 -13.02
CA LEU A 78 4.02 16.21 -12.42
C LEU A 78 4.20 17.53 -11.66
N GLY A 79 5.42 17.84 -11.24
CA GLY A 79 5.74 19.12 -10.59
C GLY A 79 5.24 19.27 -9.17
N LEU A 80 5.03 18.17 -8.44
CA LEU A 80 4.75 18.26 -7.01
C LEU A 80 5.95 18.89 -6.30
N ASP A 81 5.68 19.87 -5.46
CA ASP A 81 6.68 20.58 -4.65
C ASP A 81 7.55 19.59 -3.87
N ILE A 82 8.85 19.85 -3.84
CA ILE A 82 9.86 19.00 -3.16
C ILE A 82 9.51 18.76 -1.69
N MET A 83 9.05 19.78 -0.98
CA MET A 83 8.65 19.62 0.43
C MET A 83 7.40 18.76 0.56
N ALA A 84 6.39 18.99 -0.27
CA ALA A 84 5.19 18.17 -0.26
C ALA A 84 5.51 16.70 -0.62
N ARG A 85 6.42 16.51 -1.57
CA ARG A 85 6.91 15.17 -1.97
C ARG A 85 7.61 14.48 -0.81
N GLY A 86 8.52 15.15 -0.11
CA GLY A 86 9.23 14.60 1.04
C GLY A 86 8.27 14.17 2.14
N VAL A 87 7.32 15.02 2.50
CA VAL A 87 6.28 14.70 3.51
C VAL A 87 5.41 13.51 3.09
N LEU A 88 5.05 13.45 1.80
CA LEU A 88 4.27 12.32 1.27
C LEU A 88 5.07 11.02 1.26
N GLN A 89 6.37 11.08 0.94
CA GLN A 89 7.26 9.91 1.01
C GLN A 89 7.36 9.37 2.43
N ASP A 90 7.55 10.23 3.42
CA ASP A 90 7.62 9.84 4.83
C ASP A 90 6.29 9.22 5.31
N TRP A 91 5.17 9.81 4.86
CA TRP A 91 3.85 9.27 5.15
C TRP A 91 3.67 7.85 4.57
N LEU A 92 4.04 7.66 3.30
CA LEU A 92 3.99 6.36 2.64
C LEU A 92 4.92 5.34 3.32
N ALA A 93 6.15 5.73 3.64
CA ALA A 93 7.09 4.86 4.35
C ALA A 93 6.53 4.40 5.70
N THR A 94 5.90 5.30 6.45
CA THR A 94 5.23 4.98 7.72
C THR A 94 4.10 3.97 7.52
N MET A 95 3.28 4.14 6.48
CA MET A 95 2.20 3.21 6.15
C MET A 95 2.74 1.83 5.73
N PHE A 96 3.73 1.78 4.86
CA PHE A 96 4.33 0.52 4.43
C PHE A 96 4.96 -0.24 5.59
N ASN A 97 5.66 0.43 6.48
CA ASN A 97 6.22 -0.20 7.69
C ASN A 97 5.14 -0.83 8.58
N GLN A 98 3.96 -0.22 8.65
CA GLN A 98 2.84 -0.80 9.40
C GLN A 98 2.25 -2.01 8.68
N TYR A 99 2.12 -1.95 7.34
CA TYR A 99 1.68 -3.11 6.55
C TYR A 99 2.65 -4.28 6.64
N ASP A 100 3.96 -4.02 6.62
CA ASP A 100 4.98 -5.06 6.80
C ASP A 100 4.86 -5.74 8.17
N ARG A 101 4.56 -4.98 9.22
CA ARG A 101 4.28 -5.53 10.55
C ARG A 101 3.03 -6.42 10.58
N ILE A 102 1.97 -6.05 9.87
CA ILE A 102 0.77 -6.86 9.72
C ILE A 102 1.12 -8.14 8.96
N ALA A 103 1.79 -8.00 7.83
CA ALA A 103 2.18 -9.12 7.00
C ALA A 103 3.05 -10.13 7.76
N ALA A 104 4.05 -9.65 8.50
CA ALA A 104 4.92 -10.49 9.31
C ALA A 104 4.18 -11.28 10.41
N LYS A 105 3.09 -10.71 10.94
CA LYS A 105 2.34 -11.34 12.04
C LYS A 105 1.19 -12.22 11.58
N LEU A 106 0.50 -11.85 10.51
CA LEU A 106 -0.76 -12.48 10.10
C LEU A 106 -0.62 -13.35 8.85
N LEU A 107 0.33 -13.04 7.97
CA LEU A 107 0.53 -13.84 6.76
C LEU A 107 1.43 -15.04 7.06
N PRO A 108 1.12 -16.21 6.49
CA PRO A 108 1.99 -17.36 6.62
C PRO A 108 3.35 -17.05 5.99
N VAL A 109 4.42 -17.45 6.67
CA VAL A 109 5.75 -17.39 6.08
C VAL A 109 5.79 -18.38 4.92
N VAL A 110 5.71 -17.85 3.72
CA VAL A 110 5.98 -18.65 2.53
C VAL A 110 7.49 -18.72 2.40
N GLU A 111 8.07 -19.89 2.58
CA GLU A 111 9.49 -20.09 2.36
C GLU A 111 9.84 -19.66 0.93
N ALA A 112 10.77 -18.72 0.80
CA ALA A 112 11.19 -18.14 -0.49
C ALA A 112 11.69 -19.23 -1.48
N ALA A 113 12.09 -20.38 -1.00
CA ALA A 113 12.48 -21.55 -1.80
C ALA A 113 11.32 -22.18 -2.59
N THR A 114 10.06 -21.94 -2.18
CA THR A 114 8.88 -22.58 -2.81
C THR A 114 8.28 -21.71 -3.91
N ILE A 115 8.57 -20.41 -3.93
CA ILE A 115 8.18 -19.52 -5.01
C ILE A 115 9.37 -19.42 -5.95
N LYS A 116 9.45 -20.33 -6.90
CA LYS A 116 10.21 -20.03 -8.12
C LYS A 116 9.49 -18.85 -8.77
N PRO A 117 10.12 -17.67 -8.86
CA PRO A 117 9.52 -16.58 -9.61
C PRO A 117 9.26 -17.14 -11.00
N LYS A 118 8.02 -17.21 -11.43
CA LYS A 118 7.74 -17.29 -12.86
C LYS A 118 8.38 -16.04 -13.41
N ILE A 119 9.54 -16.19 -14.03
CA ILE A 119 10.13 -15.12 -14.81
C ILE A 119 9.14 -14.90 -15.93
N ILE A 120 8.24 -13.93 -15.70
CA ILE A 120 7.41 -13.41 -16.77
C ILE A 120 8.39 -12.64 -17.62
N PRO A 121 8.73 -13.11 -18.84
CA PRO A 121 9.60 -12.35 -19.71
C PRO A 121 9.02 -10.95 -19.86
N PRO A 122 9.84 -9.89 -19.87
CA PRO A 122 9.35 -8.54 -20.04
C PRO A 122 8.45 -8.51 -21.27
N ILE A 123 7.24 -8.00 -21.06
CA ILE A 123 6.20 -7.96 -22.09
C ILE A 123 6.80 -7.30 -23.33
N GLY A 124 7.01 -8.07 -24.36
CA GLY A 124 7.37 -7.64 -25.71
C GLY A 124 8.72 -8.01 -26.24
N GLU A 125 9.74 -8.36 -25.46
CA GLU A 125 11.08 -8.58 -26.02
C GLU A 125 11.29 -9.92 -26.76
N PRO A 126 10.91 -11.09 -26.25
CA PRO A 126 11.28 -12.33 -26.92
C PRO A 126 10.47 -12.67 -28.16
N LEU A 127 9.23 -12.13 -28.26
CA LEU A 127 8.35 -12.44 -29.40
C LEU A 127 8.71 -11.63 -30.65
N PHE A 128 9.18 -10.41 -30.50
CA PHE A 128 9.57 -9.56 -31.62
C PHE A 128 10.98 -9.88 -32.13
N ALA A 129 11.93 -10.20 -31.24
CA ALA A 129 13.27 -10.61 -31.63
C ALA A 129 13.27 -11.91 -32.44
N LYS A 130 12.43 -12.88 -32.09
CA LYS A 130 12.30 -14.13 -32.85
C LYS A 130 11.63 -13.97 -34.21
N ARG A 131 10.72 -13.01 -34.36
CA ARG A 131 10.08 -12.71 -35.65
C ARG A 131 11.02 -11.98 -36.60
N GLY A 132 11.80 -11.03 -36.08
CA GLY A 132 12.80 -10.34 -36.88
C GLY A 132 13.91 -11.27 -37.42
N ALA A 133 14.39 -12.18 -36.59
CA ALA A 133 15.38 -13.16 -36.99
C ALA A 133 14.88 -14.14 -38.07
N LYS A 134 13.60 -14.49 -38.05
CA LYS A 134 13.01 -15.38 -39.08
C LYS A 134 12.80 -14.71 -40.42
N VAL A 135 12.55 -13.42 -40.46
CA VAL A 135 12.39 -12.65 -41.71
C VAL A 135 13.75 -12.49 -42.40
N ASN A 136 14.80 -12.31 -41.65
CA ASN A 136 16.17 -12.17 -42.21
C ASN A 136 16.77 -13.49 -42.72
N LEU A 137 16.22 -14.63 -42.31
CA LEU A 137 16.68 -15.95 -42.75
C LEU A 137 15.89 -16.49 -43.96
N ALA A 138 14.86 -15.79 -44.37
CA ALA A 138 14.02 -16.17 -45.51
C ALA A 138 14.48 -15.55 -46.87
N GLU A 139 15.46 -14.68 -46.83
CA GLU A 139 16.16 -14.13 -48.01
C GLU A 139 17.45 -14.90 -48.29
#